data_518030869b5472f057ac7768ad4a1100
#
_entry.id   518030869b5472f057ac7768ad4a1100
#
_cell.length_a   1.000
_cell.length_b   1.000
_cell.length_c   1.000
_cell.angle_alpha   90.00
_cell.angle_beta   90.00
_cell.angle_gamma   90.00
#
_symmetry.space_group_name_H-M   'P 1'
#
loop_
_entity.id
_entity.type
_entity.pdbx_description
1 polymer ?
#
loop_
_entity_poly.entity_id
_entity_poly.type
_entity_poly.pdbx_seq_one_letter_code
_entity_poly.pdbx_strand_id
1 'polypeptide(L)'
;MSNNTPTPHIKASAADVAKVVLMPGDPLRSEFVAKNFLEDPVLFNNVRGVQGYTGKWNGKRVSVMASGMGMPSIGIYSYELYNFFDVDCIIRIGSAGALQKQVGLRDIVLGMGACTNSAYSEQYGIGGHFAPISDYGVVE
;
A
#
# COMPACT_ATOMS: atom_id res chain seq x y z
N MET A 1 -8.78 -7.33 -19.69
CA MET A 1 -9.44 -7.15 -18.38
C MET A 1 -10.33 -5.95 -18.47
N SER A 2 -11.63 -6.05 -18.11
CA SER A 2 -12.53 -4.90 -18.12
C SER A 2 -12.14 -3.97 -16.98
N ASN A 3 -11.55 -2.83 -17.30
CA ASN A 3 -11.21 -1.81 -16.30
C ASN A 3 -12.50 -1.18 -15.78
N ASN A 4 -13.11 -1.80 -14.76
CA ASN A 4 -14.26 -1.23 -14.06
C ASN A 4 -13.77 -0.16 -13.06
N THR A 5 -13.13 0.89 -13.57
CA THR A 5 -12.80 2.08 -12.78
C THR A 5 -13.77 3.22 -13.11
N PRO A 6 -14.11 4.04 -12.14
CA PRO A 6 -13.72 4.02 -10.73
C PRO A 6 -14.32 2.85 -9.95
N THR A 7 -13.65 2.46 -8.85
CA THR A 7 -14.16 1.47 -7.90
C THR A 7 -14.93 2.14 -6.74
N PRO A 8 -15.62 1.38 -5.88
CA PRO A 8 -16.33 1.97 -4.73
C PRO A 8 -15.42 2.74 -3.74
N HIS A 9 -14.13 2.42 -3.69
CA HIS A 9 -13.21 2.98 -2.71
C HIS A 9 -12.13 3.87 -3.33
N ILE A 10 -11.91 3.78 -4.65
CA ILE A 10 -10.92 4.59 -5.38
C ILE A 10 -11.60 5.28 -6.55
N LYS A 11 -11.74 6.62 -6.44
CA LYS A 11 -12.40 7.46 -7.43
C LYS A 11 -11.40 7.99 -8.45
N ALA A 12 -10.79 7.08 -9.20
CA ALA A 12 -9.79 7.40 -10.21
C ALA A 12 -9.99 6.53 -11.46
N SER A 13 -9.35 6.88 -12.55
CA SER A 13 -9.15 5.97 -13.69
C SER A 13 -7.86 5.17 -13.48
N ALA A 14 -7.70 4.05 -14.19
CA ALA A 14 -6.46 3.28 -14.13
C ALA A 14 -5.24 4.10 -14.59
N ALA A 15 -5.44 5.06 -15.49
CA ALA A 15 -4.38 5.95 -15.96
C ALA A 15 -3.88 6.93 -14.89
N ASP A 16 -4.66 7.20 -13.86
CA ASP A 16 -4.30 8.14 -12.79
C ASP A 16 -3.32 7.51 -11.77
N VAL A 17 -3.27 6.19 -11.70
CA VAL A 17 -2.46 5.44 -10.73
C VAL A 17 -1.18 4.92 -11.39
N ALA A 18 -0.05 4.99 -10.69
CA ALA A 18 1.22 4.45 -11.16
C ALA A 18 1.32 2.94 -10.91
N LYS A 19 2.24 2.27 -11.62
CA LYS A 19 2.52 0.83 -11.47
C LYS A 19 3.07 0.47 -10.09
N VAL A 20 3.74 1.41 -9.43
CA VAL A 20 4.29 1.26 -8.08
C VAL A 20 3.54 2.18 -7.14
N VAL A 21 3.04 1.63 -6.04
CA VAL A 21 2.30 2.36 -5.02
C VAL A 21 2.99 2.22 -3.66
N LEU A 22 3.39 3.35 -3.09
CA LEU A 22 3.79 3.41 -1.69
C LEU A 22 2.53 3.49 -0.82
N MET A 23 2.41 2.64 0.20
CA MET A 23 1.17 2.52 0.94
C MET A 23 1.40 2.71 2.46
N PRO A 24 1.37 3.96 2.97
CA PRO A 24 1.28 4.20 4.40
C PRO A 24 -0.10 3.85 4.95
N GLY A 25 -0.21 3.66 6.27
CA GLY A 25 -1.52 3.45 6.91
C GLY A 25 -2.33 4.74 7.01
N ASP A 26 -1.66 5.84 7.31
CA ASP A 26 -2.24 7.14 7.63
C ASP A 26 -2.41 8.00 6.36
N PRO A 27 -3.63 8.54 6.09
CA PRO A 27 -3.86 9.47 4.98
C PRO A 27 -2.99 10.73 5.03
N LEU A 28 -2.76 11.28 6.20
CA LEU A 28 -1.88 12.46 6.36
C LEU A 28 -0.44 12.14 6.01
N ARG A 29 0.00 10.88 6.19
CA ARG A 29 1.32 10.46 5.75
C ARG A 29 1.39 10.32 4.24
N SER A 30 0.31 9.91 3.57
CA SER A 30 0.25 9.93 2.10
C SER A 30 0.42 11.35 1.57
N GLU A 31 -0.30 12.29 2.16
CA GLU A 31 -0.19 13.72 1.82
C GLU A 31 1.23 14.25 2.07
N PHE A 32 1.81 13.93 3.22
CA PHE A 32 3.18 14.33 3.57
C PHE A 32 4.20 13.81 2.56
N VAL A 33 4.13 12.52 2.22
CA VAL A 33 5.03 11.92 1.23
C VAL A 33 4.85 12.58 -0.15
N ALA A 34 3.61 12.76 -0.57
CA ALA A 34 3.32 13.39 -1.86
C ALA A 34 3.89 14.81 -1.94
N LYS A 35 3.62 15.65 -0.94
CA LYS A 35 4.01 17.07 -0.96
C LYS A 35 5.51 17.31 -0.76
N ASN A 36 6.22 16.40 -0.09
CA ASN A 36 7.63 16.63 0.24
C ASN A 36 8.61 15.84 -0.65
N PHE A 37 8.16 14.79 -1.32
CA PHE A 37 9.05 13.91 -2.06
C PHE A 37 8.65 13.70 -3.53
N LEU A 38 7.42 13.99 -3.93
CA LEU A 38 7.00 13.84 -5.32
C LEU A 38 7.01 15.18 -6.06
N GLU A 39 7.45 15.15 -7.29
CA GLU A 39 7.32 16.24 -8.26
C GLU A 39 5.89 16.23 -8.82
N ASP A 40 5.24 17.40 -8.88
CA ASP A 40 3.92 17.64 -9.43
C ASP A 40 2.85 16.63 -8.93
N PRO A 41 2.68 16.44 -7.61
CA PRO A 41 1.73 15.47 -7.09
C PRO A 41 0.29 15.86 -7.38
N VAL A 42 -0.47 14.95 -7.98
CA VAL A 42 -1.90 15.10 -8.26
C VAL A 42 -2.71 14.19 -7.35
N LEU A 43 -3.67 14.75 -6.64
CA LEU A 43 -4.62 13.99 -5.81
C LEU A 43 -5.59 13.24 -6.74
N PHE A 44 -5.56 11.92 -6.73
CA PHE A 44 -6.49 11.09 -7.52
C PHE A 44 -7.61 10.48 -6.68
N ASN A 45 -7.41 10.33 -5.39
CA ASN A 45 -8.41 9.76 -4.49
C ASN A 45 -8.50 10.48 -3.16
N ASN A 46 -9.73 10.67 -2.67
CA ASN A 46 -10.02 11.12 -1.30
C ASN A 46 -11.35 10.51 -0.79
N VAL A 47 -11.75 9.36 -1.32
CA VAL A 47 -12.94 8.65 -0.86
C VAL A 47 -12.71 8.19 0.58
N ARG A 48 -13.66 8.48 1.47
CA ARG A 48 -13.57 8.17 2.91
C ARG A 48 -12.34 8.77 3.61
N GLY A 49 -11.75 9.85 3.06
CA GLY A 49 -10.53 10.44 3.57
C GLY A 49 -9.25 9.65 3.26
N VAL A 50 -9.34 8.57 2.49
CA VAL A 50 -8.18 7.79 2.07
C VAL A 50 -7.53 8.48 0.88
N GLN A 51 -6.54 9.31 1.20
CA GLN A 51 -5.85 10.13 0.20
C GLN A 51 -4.89 9.31 -0.63
N GLY A 52 -4.96 9.50 -1.96
CA GLY A 52 -4.04 8.93 -2.94
C GLY A 52 -3.54 10.00 -3.89
N TYR A 53 -2.24 10.02 -4.13
CA TYR A 53 -1.55 10.97 -4.99
C TYR A 53 -0.66 10.24 -6.00
N THR A 54 -0.53 10.79 -7.19
CA THR A 54 0.45 10.35 -8.19
C THR A 54 1.33 11.52 -8.58
N GLY A 55 2.63 11.29 -8.64
CA GLY A 55 3.62 12.26 -9.06
C GLY A 55 4.86 11.57 -9.63
N LYS A 56 5.99 12.27 -9.64
CA LYS A 56 7.26 11.71 -10.08
C LYS A 56 8.29 11.77 -8.96
N TRP A 57 9.18 10.80 -8.95
CA TRP A 57 10.39 10.80 -8.11
C TRP A 57 11.57 10.35 -8.97
N ASN A 58 12.57 11.22 -9.08
CA ASN A 58 13.71 11.01 -9.97
C ASN A 58 13.29 10.60 -11.41
N GLY A 59 12.30 11.30 -11.96
CA GLY A 59 11.75 11.04 -13.29
C GLY A 59 10.86 9.78 -13.42
N LYS A 60 10.73 8.98 -12.37
CA LYS A 60 9.87 7.79 -12.35
C LYS A 60 8.48 8.14 -11.79
N ARG A 61 7.43 7.66 -12.44
CA ARG A 61 6.05 7.83 -11.97
C ARG A 61 5.78 6.91 -10.79
N VAL A 62 5.31 7.47 -9.67
CA VAL A 62 5.02 6.76 -8.42
C VAL A 62 3.70 7.27 -7.86
N SER A 63 2.91 6.37 -7.28
CA SER A 63 1.76 6.74 -6.47
C SER A 63 2.04 6.53 -4.99
N VAL A 64 1.39 7.33 -4.15
CA VAL A 64 1.31 7.09 -2.72
C VAL A 64 -0.15 7.13 -2.31
N MET A 65 -0.64 6.10 -1.63
CA MET A 65 -2.02 6.01 -1.20
C MET A 65 -2.14 5.34 0.16
N ALA A 66 -2.95 5.89 1.04
CA ALA A 66 -3.15 5.30 2.36
C ALA A 66 -3.90 3.97 2.30
N SER A 67 -3.56 3.07 3.22
CA SER A 67 -4.26 1.79 3.37
C SER A 67 -5.37 1.83 4.44
N GLY A 68 -5.40 2.85 5.28
CA GLY A 68 -6.13 2.78 6.54
C GLY A 68 -5.47 1.80 7.53
N MET A 69 -6.20 1.40 8.55
CA MET A 69 -5.72 0.50 9.61
C MET A 69 -6.32 -0.90 9.47
N GLY A 70 -5.50 -1.90 9.77
CA GLY A 70 -5.90 -3.30 9.87
C GLY A 70 -5.95 -4.04 8.54
N MET A 71 -5.94 -5.36 8.62
CA MET A 71 -5.92 -6.27 7.47
C MET A 71 -7.13 -6.10 6.53
N PRO A 72 -8.37 -5.94 7.01
CA PRO A 72 -9.51 -5.75 6.11
C PRO A 72 -9.39 -4.47 5.28
N SER A 73 -8.91 -3.37 5.87
CA SER A 73 -8.77 -2.10 5.16
C SER A 73 -7.72 -2.20 4.05
N ILE A 74 -6.50 -2.65 4.38
CA ILE A 74 -5.45 -2.81 3.35
C ILE A 74 -5.86 -3.85 2.30
N GLY A 75 -6.60 -4.88 2.69
CA GLY A 75 -7.13 -5.90 1.77
C GLY A 75 -8.04 -5.31 0.69
N ILE A 76 -8.93 -4.39 1.06
CA ILE A 76 -9.81 -3.69 0.12
C ILE A 76 -8.97 -2.91 -0.90
N TYR A 77 -8.10 -2.02 -0.43
CA TYR A 77 -7.37 -1.12 -1.32
C TYR A 77 -6.34 -1.85 -2.18
N SER A 78 -5.59 -2.81 -1.61
CA SER A 78 -4.63 -3.59 -2.39
C SER A 78 -5.32 -4.47 -3.45
N TYR A 79 -6.46 -5.08 -3.11
CA TYR A 79 -7.24 -5.84 -4.07
C TYR A 79 -7.70 -4.98 -5.25
N GLU A 80 -8.26 -3.80 -4.97
CA GLU A 80 -8.71 -2.89 -6.03
C GLU A 80 -7.54 -2.40 -6.89
N LEU A 81 -6.43 -2.00 -6.28
CA LEU A 81 -5.25 -1.52 -6.99
C LEU A 81 -4.67 -2.57 -7.95
N TYR A 82 -4.52 -3.81 -7.52
CA TYR A 82 -4.01 -4.89 -8.36
C TYR A 82 -5.00 -5.30 -9.46
N ASN A 83 -6.29 -5.40 -9.13
CA ASN A 83 -7.26 -5.99 -10.08
C ASN A 83 -7.87 -4.98 -11.05
N PHE A 84 -7.94 -3.70 -10.70
CA PHE A 84 -8.65 -2.70 -11.50
C PHE A 84 -7.78 -1.53 -11.97
N PHE A 85 -6.67 -1.24 -11.28
CA PHE A 85 -5.81 -0.09 -11.59
C PHE A 85 -4.47 -0.47 -12.22
N ASP A 86 -4.27 -1.74 -12.55
CA ASP A 86 -3.07 -2.22 -13.25
C ASP A 86 -1.77 -1.92 -12.48
N VAL A 87 -1.84 -2.02 -11.14
CA VAL A 87 -0.69 -1.87 -10.25
C VAL A 87 0.13 -3.16 -10.23
N ASP A 88 1.43 -3.04 -10.37
CA ASP A 88 2.36 -4.18 -10.37
C ASP A 88 2.97 -4.42 -8.98
N CYS A 89 3.18 -3.35 -8.19
CA CYS A 89 3.88 -3.46 -6.92
C CYS A 89 3.30 -2.50 -5.88
N ILE A 90 3.06 -3.00 -4.68
CA ILE A 90 2.70 -2.19 -3.50
C ILE A 90 3.79 -2.35 -2.44
N ILE A 91 4.38 -1.23 -2.02
CA ILE A 91 5.35 -1.18 -0.94
C ILE A 91 4.69 -0.55 0.29
N ARG A 92 4.45 -1.36 1.32
CA ARG A 92 3.88 -0.88 2.58
C ARG A 92 4.94 -0.12 3.36
N ILE A 93 4.70 1.15 3.62
CA ILE A 93 5.56 2.01 4.45
C ILE A 93 4.84 2.37 5.74
N GLY A 94 5.39 1.99 6.87
CA GLY A 94 4.69 2.15 8.13
C GLY A 94 5.62 2.34 9.31
N SER A 95 5.03 2.55 10.47
CA SER A 95 5.71 2.49 11.76
C SER A 95 5.35 1.19 12.47
N ALA A 96 6.25 0.68 13.29
CA ALA A 96 6.05 -0.51 14.08
C ALA A 96 6.61 -0.34 15.49
N GLY A 97 6.02 -1.05 16.45
CA GLY A 97 6.60 -1.19 17.80
C GLY A 97 7.65 -2.29 17.81
N ALA A 98 8.80 -2.03 18.43
CA ALA A 98 9.84 -3.02 18.60
C ALA A 98 9.60 -3.84 19.87
N LEU A 99 9.76 -5.17 19.78
CA LEU A 99 9.74 -6.08 20.91
C LEU A 99 11.15 -6.42 21.41
N GLN A 100 12.17 -6.14 20.62
CA GLN A 100 13.55 -6.46 20.88
C GLN A 100 14.33 -5.22 21.32
N LYS A 101 15.17 -5.35 22.37
CA LYS A 101 15.94 -4.23 22.94
C LYS A 101 17.01 -3.67 21.98
N GLN A 102 17.51 -4.49 21.04
CA GLN A 102 18.50 -4.08 20.06
C GLN A 102 17.94 -3.21 18.93
N VAL A 103 16.61 -3.15 18.78
CA VAL A 103 15.98 -2.28 17.79
C VAL A 103 15.75 -0.90 18.41
N GLY A 104 16.48 0.09 17.92
CA GLY A 104 16.42 1.46 18.41
C GLY A 104 15.32 2.29 17.73
N LEU A 105 15.13 3.49 18.25
CA LEU A 105 14.25 4.48 17.61
C LEU A 105 14.86 4.90 16.27
N ARG A 106 14.03 4.98 15.24
CA ARG A 106 14.37 5.33 13.84
C ARG A 106 15.13 4.23 13.08
N ASP A 107 15.27 3.05 13.63
CA ASP A 107 15.76 1.92 12.84
C ASP A 107 14.76 1.57 11.74
N ILE A 108 15.29 1.23 10.56
CA ILE A 108 14.49 0.74 9.45
C ILE A 108 14.46 -0.78 9.54
N VAL A 109 13.24 -1.34 9.60
CA VAL A 109 13.02 -2.78 9.62
C VAL A 109 12.39 -3.20 8.31
N LEU A 110 13.07 -4.09 7.59
CA LEU A 110 12.55 -4.71 6.38
C LEU A 110 11.83 -6.01 6.76
N GLY A 111 10.50 -6.02 6.58
CA GLY A 111 9.68 -7.18 6.92
C GLY A 111 9.79 -8.28 5.87
N MET A 112 10.43 -9.39 6.18
CA MET A 112 10.50 -10.56 5.30
C MET A 112 9.24 -11.41 5.36
N GLY A 113 8.62 -11.50 6.52
CA GLY A 113 7.41 -12.27 6.74
C GLY A 113 6.69 -11.82 8.00
N ALA A 114 5.46 -12.25 8.16
CA ALA A 114 4.64 -11.90 9.30
C ALA A 114 3.91 -13.11 9.88
N CYS A 115 3.68 -13.08 11.18
CA CYS A 115 2.80 -14.02 11.87
C CYS A 115 1.49 -13.31 12.25
N THR A 116 0.42 -14.06 12.32
CA THR A 116 -0.87 -13.57 12.78
C THR A 116 -1.61 -14.64 13.57
N ASN A 117 -2.39 -14.22 14.54
CA ASN A 117 -3.38 -15.05 15.22
C ASN A 117 -4.81 -14.81 14.70
N SER A 118 -4.93 -14.09 13.59
CA SER A 118 -6.20 -13.80 12.95
C SER A 118 -6.58 -14.92 11.98
N ALA A 119 -7.88 -15.20 11.87
CA ALA A 119 -8.46 -16.10 10.87
C ALA A 119 -8.61 -15.43 9.48
N TYR A 120 -8.01 -14.25 9.24
CA TYR A 120 -8.16 -13.52 7.98
C TYR A 120 -7.70 -14.33 6.76
N SER A 121 -6.59 -15.06 6.88
CA SER A 121 -6.08 -15.92 5.80
C SER A 121 -7.00 -17.09 5.43
N GLU A 122 -7.85 -17.54 6.35
CA GLU A 122 -8.80 -18.63 6.11
C GLU A 122 -9.86 -18.25 5.08
N GLN A 123 -10.13 -16.94 4.94
CA GLN A 123 -11.10 -16.41 3.96
C GLN A 123 -10.68 -16.66 2.51
N TYR A 124 -9.38 -16.92 2.27
CA TYR A 124 -8.89 -17.26 0.93
C TYR A 124 -9.16 -18.72 0.52
N GLY A 125 -9.68 -19.56 1.44
CA GLY A 125 -10.00 -20.96 1.16
C GLY A 125 -8.77 -21.84 0.86
N ILE A 126 -7.59 -21.40 1.24
CA ILE A 126 -6.35 -22.16 1.07
C ILE A 126 -6.26 -23.18 2.20
N GLY A 127 -6.15 -24.47 1.86
CA GLY A 127 -5.97 -25.53 2.85
C GLY A 127 -4.63 -25.40 3.58
N GLY A 128 -4.67 -25.45 4.92
CA GLY A 128 -3.49 -25.32 5.78
C GLY A 128 -3.19 -23.87 6.21
N HIS A 129 -1.99 -23.68 6.76
CA HIS A 129 -1.55 -22.37 7.23
C HIS A 129 -0.60 -21.74 6.22
N PHE A 130 -0.89 -20.50 5.86
CA PHE A 130 -0.12 -19.69 4.95
C PHE A 130 0.65 -18.62 5.73
N ALA A 131 1.96 -18.55 5.53
CA ALA A 131 2.79 -17.47 6.06
C ALA A 131 2.94 -16.37 5.01
N PRO A 132 2.39 -15.16 5.22
CA PRO A 132 2.59 -14.04 4.31
C PRO A 132 4.06 -13.62 4.35
N ILE A 133 4.67 -13.56 3.16
CA ILE A 133 6.04 -13.11 2.97
C ILE A 133 6.09 -11.97 1.97
N SER A 134 7.11 -11.13 2.07
CA SER A 134 7.39 -10.10 1.07
C SER A 134 7.92 -10.72 -0.20
N ASP A 135 7.67 -10.04 -1.33
CA ASP A 135 8.28 -10.42 -2.59
C ASP A 135 9.81 -10.25 -2.53
N TYR A 136 10.53 -11.32 -2.86
CA TYR A 136 12.00 -11.34 -2.75
C TYR A 136 12.67 -10.32 -3.68
N GLY A 137 12.18 -10.18 -4.92
CA GLY A 137 12.74 -9.24 -5.90
C GLY A 137 12.53 -7.76 -5.56
N VAL A 138 11.62 -7.47 -4.63
CA VAL A 138 11.40 -6.10 -4.10
C VAL A 138 12.27 -5.84 -2.86
N VAL A 139 12.66 -6.90 -2.14
CA VAL A 139 13.40 -6.82 -0.87
C VAL A 139 14.91 -6.87 -1.08
N GLU A 140 15.38 -7.51 -2.14
CA GLU A 140 16.79 -7.60 -2.54
C GLU A 140 17.34 -6.23 -3.00
#